data_785aef1e2b3332893d040922c39864bb
#
_entry.id   785aef1e2b3332893d040922c39864bb
#
_cell.length_a   1.000
_cell.length_b   1.000
_cell.length_c   1.000
_cell.angle_alpha   90.00
_cell.angle_beta   90.00
_cell.angle_gamma   90.00
#
_symmetry.space_group_name_H-M   'P 1'
#
loop_
_entity.id
_entity.type
_entity.pdbx_description
1 polymer ?
#
loop_
_entity_poly.entity_id
_entity_poly.type
_entity_poly.pdbx_seq_one_letter_code
_entity_poly.pdbx_strand_id
1 'polypeptide(L)'
;ASNTEHGKLHGSRVAITDILKNKLGFDGFVVSDWNGIAEVPGCRNDSCAQSVNAGMDMFMVPDDWKAFIANTTKQVESGEIPMARIDDAVTRIVRVKLRAGLFGKRPSANAYAGKDAALQDRALARRAVRQSLVLLKNEGPALPLAKGKKILVVGKTADDMSNQSGGWSITWQGTANTNADFPNGDTVLAGIREAAGKDKVTFS
;
A
#
# COMPACT_ATOMS: atom_id res chain seq x y z
N ALA A 1 4.20 5.08 -10.94
CA ALA A 1 5.56 5.39 -10.48
C ALA A 1 5.78 6.90 -10.36
N SER A 2 6.48 7.32 -9.29
CA SER A 2 6.71 8.74 -9.01
C SER A 2 7.78 9.33 -9.95
N ASN A 3 7.55 10.57 -10.37
CA ASN A 3 8.54 11.37 -11.09
C ASN A 3 9.35 12.22 -10.09
N THR A 4 10.60 12.45 -10.46
CA THR A 4 11.46 13.45 -9.85
C THR A 4 11.82 14.49 -10.94
N GLU A 5 12.46 15.58 -10.56
CA GLU A 5 13.04 16.54 -11.53
C GLU A 5 14.09 15.87 -12.45
N HIS A 6 14.61 14.71 -12.05
CA HIS A 6 15.60 13.92 -12.78
C HIS A 6 14.98 12.70 -13.48
N GLY A 7 13.66 12.67 -13.70
CA GLY A 7 12.95 11.57 -14.35
C GLY A 7 12.27 10.58 -13.41
N LYS A 8 12.03 9.36 -13.88
CA LYS A 8 11.35 8.32 -13.10
C LYS A 8 12.20 7.88 -11.89
N LEU A 9 11.58 7.82 -10.72
CA LEU A 9 12.28 7.46 -9.47
C LEU A 9 13.00 6.11 -9.56
N HIS A 10 12.38 5.12 -10.23
CA HIS A 10 12.99 3.78 -10.41
C HIS A 10 14.35 3.80 -11.15
N GLY A 11 14.62 4.84 -11.94
CA GLY A 11 15.90 5.02 -12.64
C GLY A 11 16.80 6.10 -12.04
N SER A 12 16.42 6.69 -10.91
CA SER A 12 17.13 7.82 -10.31
C SER A 12 18.20 7.37 -9.31
N ARG A 13 19.46 7.28 -9.78
CA ARG A 13 20.61 7.01 -8.92
C ARG A 13 20.74 8.07 -7.82
N VAL A 14 20.52 9.34 -8.15
CA VAL A 14 20.60 10.45 -7.19
C VAL A 14 19.66 10.22 -6.00
N ALA A 15 18.40 9.90 -6.28
CA ALA A 15 17.42 9.70 -5.21
C ALA A 15 17.67 8.42 -4.41
N ILE A 16 17.92 7.29 -5.10
CA ILE A 16 18.00 5.98 -4.45
C ILE A 16 19.36 5.76 -3.80
N THR A 17 20.45 5.96 -4.55
CA THR A 17 21.79 5.65 -4.05
C THR A 17 22.38 6.83 -3.29
N ASP A 18 22.43 8.01 -3.93
CA ASP A 18 23.23 9.09 -3.36
C ASP A 18 22.53 9.73 -2.15
N ILE A 19 21.22 9.95 -2.23
CA ILE A 19 20.46 10.54 -1.11
C ILE A 19 20.02 9.45 -0.12
N LEU A 20 19.17 8.50 -0.54
CA LEU A 20 18.58 7.55 0.40
C LEU A 20 19.63 6.64 1.05
N LYS A 21 20.41 5.91 0.24
CA LYS A 21 21.35 4.94 0.78
C LYS A 21 22.59 5.60 1.42
N ASN A 22 23.22 6.55 0.72
CA ASN A 22 24.48 7.13 1.18
C ASN A 22 24.28 8.27 2.17
N LYS A 23 23.56 9.33 1.78
CA LYS A 23 23.43 10.54 2.63
C LYS A 23 22.57 10.30 3.87
N LEU A 24 21.46 9.57 3.72
CA LEU A 24 20.55 9.26 4.84
C LEU A 24 20.91 7.95 5.57
N GLY A 25 21.87 7.18 5.08
CA GLY A 25 22.33 5.95 5.72
C GLY A 25 21.31 4.81 5.73
N PHE A 26 20.36 4.77 4.75
CA PHE A 26 19.37 3.71 4.67
C PHE A 26 20.02 2.36 4.40
N ASP A 27 19.93 1.44 5.34
CA ASP A 27 20.58 0.12 5.29
C ASP A 27 19.59 -1.02 4.95
N GLY A 28 18.33 -0.72 4.71
CA GLY A 28 17.35 -1.64 4.13
C GLY A 28 17.54 -1.86 2.63
N PHE A 29 16.58 -2.50 1.98
CA PHE A 29 16.56 -2.68 0.53
C PHE A 29 15.40 -1.90 -0.12
N VAL A 30 15.59 -1.50 -1.37
CA VAL A 30 14.60 -0.75 -2.15
C VAL A 30 13.87 -1.70 -3.10
N VAL A 31 12.54 -1.70 -3.05
CA VAL A 31 11.67 -2.53 -3.91
C VAL A 31 11.06 -1.65 -4.99
N SER A 32 10.97 -2.16 -6.22
CA SER A 32 10.23 -1.46 -7.28
C SER A 32 8.72 -1.48 -7.01
N ASP A 33 8.00 -0.61 -7.69
CA ASP A 33 6.56 -0.78 -7.85
C ASP A 33 6.26 -1.90 -8.86
N TRP A 34 5.01 -2.34 -8.89
CA TRP A 34 4.50 -3.37 -9.82
C TRP A 34 4.69 -2.93 -11.28
N ASN A 35 5.51 -3.68 -12.02
CA ASN A 35 5.93 -3.32 -13.39
C ASN A 35 6.54 -1.91 -13.53
N GLY A 36 6.96 -1.28 -12.42
CA GLY A 36 7.38 0.12 -12.38
C GLY A 36 8.66 0.43 -13.14
N ILE A 37 9.51 -0.57 -13.37
CA ILE A 37 10.76 -0.36 -14.12
C ILE A 37 10.53 -0.09 -15.60
N ALA A 38 9.44 -0.60 -16.19
CA ALA A 38 9.09 -0.32 -17.59
C ALA A 38 8.75 1.14 -17.86
N GLU A 39 8.45 1.92 -16.81
CA GLU A 39 8.21 3.36 -16.97
C GLU A 39 9.49 4.20 -17.07
N VAL A 40 10.65 3.60 -16.83
CA VAL A 40 11.94 4.28 -17.02
C VAL A 40 12.22 4.33 -18.51
N PRO A 41 12.52 5.50 -19.10
CA PRO A 41 12.80 5.60 -20.52
C PRO A 41 13.89 4.63 -20.98
N GLY A 42 13.61 3.87 -22.04
CA GLY A 42 14.51 2.85 -22.59
C GLY A 42 14.46 1.50 -21.88
N CYS A 43 13.68 1.36 -20.80
CA CYS A 43 13.49 0.10 -20.09
C CYS A 43 12.21 -0.65 -20.53
N ARG A 44 12.19 -1.92 -20.21
CA ARG A 44 11.02 -2.82 -20.26
C ARG A 44 10.94 -3.62 -18.97
N ASN A 45 9.81 -4.29 -18.71
CA ASN A 45 9.67 -5.15 -17.53
C ASN A 45 10.70 -6.28 -17.48
N ASP A 46 11.08 -6.81 -18.63
CA ASP A 46 12.05 -7.88 -18.75
C ASP A 46 13.52 -7.42 -18.80
N SER A 47 13.79 -6.10 -18.83
CA SER A 47 15.16 -5.58 -18.97
C SER A 47 15.27 -4.10 -18.58
N CYS A 48 16.02 -3.81 -17.51
CA CYS A 48 16.29 -2.43 -17.07
C CYS A 48 17.56 -2.34 -16.23
N ALA A 49 18.74 -2.37 -16.87
CA ALA A 49 20.01 -2.17 -16.18
C ALA A 49 20.08 -0.82 -15.46
N GLN A 50 19.44 0.21 -16.01
CA GLN A 50 19.39 1.54 -15.39
C GLN A 50 18.81 1.49 -13.97
N SER A 51 17.69 0.79 -13.76
CA SER A 51 17.07 0.69 -12.44
C SER A 51 17.93 -0.11 -11.46
N VAL A 52 18.57 -1.19 -11.92
CA VAL A 52 19.50 -1.96 -11.09
C VAL A 52 20.67 -1.08 -10.66
N ASN A 53 21.30 -0.37 -11.61
CA ASN A 53 22.45 0.51 -11.36
C ASN A 53 22.07 1.77 -10.57
N ALA A 54 20.80 2.20 -10.62
CA ALA A 54 20.30 3.29 -9.78
C ALA A 54 20.23 2.91 -8.30
N GLY A 55 20.28 1.62 -7.96
CA GLY A 55 20.28 1.14 -6.58
C GLY A 55 18.98 0.42 -6.17
N MET A 56 18.12 0.06 -7.13
CA MET A 56 16.98 -0.82 -6.88
C MET A 56 17.50 -2.21 -6.52
N ASP A 57 16.95 -2.83 -5.48
CA ASP A 57 17.47 -4.09 -4.94
C ASP A 57 16.52 -5.27 -5.22
N MET A 58 15.23 -5.03 -5.25
CA MET A 58 14.19 -6.05 -5.51
C MET A 58 13.19 -5.53 -6.54
N PHE A 59 12.71 -6.41 -7.40
CA PHE A 59 11.90 -6.04 -8.55
C PHE A 59 10.55 -6.76 -8.54
N MET A 60 9.46 -6.00 -8.66
CA MET A 60 8.13 -6.54 -8.85
C MET A 60 7.81 -6.66 -10.35
N VAL A 61 8.24 -7.78 -10.95
CA VAL A 61 8.01 -8.15 -12.34
C VAL A 61 7.22 -9.46 -12.37
N PRO A 62 5.89 -9.40 -12.25
CA PRO A 62 5.07 -10.58 -12.02
C PRO A 62 5.00 -11.53 -13.21
N ASP A 63 4.93 -11.00 -14.42
CA ASP A 63 4.68 -11.79 -15.63
C ASP A 63 5.99 -12.15 -16.36
N ASP A 64 6.90 -11.18 -16.49
CA ASP A 64 8.14 -11.30 -17.28
C ASP A 64 9.37 -11.70 -16.44
N TRP A 65 9.17 -12.20 -15.21
CA TRP A 65 10.25 -12.46 -14.25
C TRP A 65 11.34 -13.41 -14.76
N LYS A 66 10.98 -14.43 -15.59
CA LYS A 66 11.95 -15.37 -16.16
C LYS A 66 12.86 -14.65 -17.16
N ALA A 67 12.27 -13.84 -18.05
CA ALA A 67 13.02 -13.05 -19.00
C ALA A 67 13.86 -11.97 -18.29
N PHE A 68 13.33 -11.34 -17.24
CA PHE A 68 14.06 -10.39 -16.42
C PHE A 68 15.32 -11.01 -15.80
N ILE A 69 15.23 -12.20 -15.23
CA ILE A 69 16.38 -12.92 -14.67
C ILE A 69 17.41 -13.20 -15.76
N ALA A 70 16.98 -13.77 -16.90
CA ALA A 70 17.89 -14.13 -17.99
C ALA A 70 18.59 -12.89 -18.58
N ASN A 71 17.89 -11.79 -18.79
CA ASN A 71 18.44 -10.56 -19.33
C ASN A 71 19.38 -9.87 -18.32
N THR A 72 18.98 -9.81 -17.06
CA THR A 72 19.83 -9.23 -15.98
C THR A 72 21.12 -10.03 -15.82
N THR A 73 21.06 -11.37 -15.90
CA THR A 73 22.28 -12.21 -15.88
C THR A 73 23.22 -11.85 -17.01
N LYS A 74 22.71 -11.72 -18.25
CA LYS A 74 23.53 -11.31 -19.39
C LYS A 74 24.11 -9.89 -19.22
N GLN A 75 23.36 -8.97 -18.63
CA GLN A 75 23.82 -7.62 -18.34
C GLN A 75 24.95 -7.60 -17.29
N VAL A 76 24.94 -8.53 -16.35
CA VAL A 76 26.03 -8.73 -15.40
C VAL A 76 27.26 -9.35 -16.09
N GLU A 77 27.05 -10.39 -16.92
CA GLU A 77 28.12 -11.06 -17.66
C GLU A 77 28.84 -10.12 -18.64
N SER A 78 28.10 -9.20 -19.25
CA SER A 78 28.64 -8.18 -20.15
C SER A 78 29.31 -7.00 -19.43
N GLY A 79 29.14 -6.89 -18.10
CA GLY A 79 29.62 -5.76 -17.30
C GLY A 79 28.74 -4.50 -17.35
N GLU A 80 27.59 -4.55 -18.00
CA GLU A 80 26.59 -3.45 -17.99
C GLU A 80 26.08 -3.20 -16.57
N ILE A 81 25.90 -4.28 -15.80
CA ILE A 81 25.61 -4.23 -14.35
C ILE A 81 26.83 -4.77 -13.62
N PRO A 82 27.51 -3.97 -12.79
CA PRO A 82 28.64 -4.45 -11.99
C PRO A 82 28.19 -5.53 -10.99
N MET A 83 28.96 -6.61 -10.83
CA MET A 83 28.67 -7.65 -9.83
C MET A 83 28.52 -7.06 -8.42
N ALA A 84 29.34 -6.07 -8.07
CA ALA A 84 29.23 -5.37 -6.78
C ALA A 84 27.85 -4.77 -6.51
N ARG A 85 27.08 -4.38 -7.57
CA ARG A 85 25.72 -3.91 -7.42
C ARG A 85 24.78 -5.04 -7.02
N ILE A 86 24.98 -6.23 -7.58
CA ILE A 86 24.22 -7.44 -7.21
C ILE A 86 24.54 -7.86 -5.77
N ASP A 87 25.81 -7.86 -5.41
CA ASP A 87 26.27 -8.18 -4.06
C ASP A 87 25.66 -7.22 -3.01
N ASP A 88 25.60 -5.91 -3.30
CA ASP A 88 24.94 -4.94 -2.43
C ASP A 88 23.43 -5.24 -2.29
N ALA A 89 22.72 -5.53 -3.40
CA ALA A 89 21.30 -5.87 -3.36
C ALA A 89 21.03 -7.12 -2.51
N VAL A 90 21.77 -8.20 -2.77
CA VAL A 90 21.65 -9.46 -2.04
C VAL A 90 21.96 -9.25 -0.55
N THR A 91 23.04 -8.54 -0.24
CA THR A 91 23.43 -8.24 1.14
C THR A 91 22.32 -7.48 1.90
N ARG A 92 21.71 -6.49 1.28
CA ARG A 92 20.60 -5.73 1.87
C ARG A 92 19.37 -6.59 2.11
N ILE A 93 18.98 -7.39 1.11
CA ILE A 93 17.83 -8.30 1.22
C ILE A 93 18.05 -9.34 2.32
N VAL A 94 19.22 -9.98 2.34
CA VAL A 94 19.56 -11.01 3.34
C VAL A 94 19.64 -10.39 4.74
N ARG A 95 20.23 -9.21 4.89
CA ARG A 95 20.28 -8.47 6.15
C ARG A 95 18.89 -8.23 6.74
N VAL A 96 17.95 -7.76 5.93
CA VAL A 96 16.56 -7.51 6.39
C VAL A 96 15.88 -8.83 6.76
N LYS A 97 16.05 -9.89 5.97
CA LYS A 97 15.52 -11.22 6.29
C LYS A 97 16.08 -11.78 7.60
N LEU A 98 17.37 -11.60 7.86
CA LEU A 98 18.00 -11.98 9.13
C LEU A 98 17.44 -11.20 10.32
N ARG A 99 17.35 -9.88 10.19
CA ARG A 99 16.74 -9.00 11.22
C ARG A 99 15.31 -9.36 11.52
N ALA A 100 14.53 -9.76 10.50
CA ALA A 100 13.16 -10.22 10.64
C ALA A 100 13.04 -11.66 11.19
N GLY A 101 14.14 -12.38 11.39
CA GLY A 101 14.15 -13.74 11.91
C GLY A 101 13.63 -14.80 10.94
N LEU A 102 13.58 -14.52 9.63
CA LEU A 102 12.94 -15.39 8.64
C LEU A 102 13.70 -16.72 8.40
N PHE A 103 14.96 -16.81 8.80
CA PHE A 103 15.74 -18.03 8.70
C PHE A 103 15.53 -19.00 9.87
N GLY A 104 15.05 -18.50 11.01
CA GLY A 104 14.79 -19.32 12.20
C GLY A 104 13.33 -19.66 12.45
N LYS A 105 12.39 -18.87 11.88
CA LYS A 105 10.96 -19.04 12.10
C LYS A 105 10.19 -18.86 10.80
N ARG A 106 9.30 -19.80 10.50
CA ARG A 106 8.38 -19.65 9.36
C ARG A 106 7.33 -18.57 9.71
N PRO A 107 6.87 -17.75 8.75
CA PRO A 107 5.77 -16.81 8.97
C PRO A 107 4.52 -17.45 9.57
N SER A 108 4.22 -18.71 9.19
CA SER A 108 3.12 -19.52 9.74
C SER A 108 3.28 -19.88 11.23
N ALA A 109 4.46 -19.74 11.79
CA ALA A 109 4.69 -19.93 13.24
C ALA A 109 4.36 -18.69 14.08
N ASN A 110 3.86 -17.62 13.47
CA ASN A 110 3.36 -16.44 14.18
C ASN A 110 2.16 -16.82 15.06
N ALA A 111 2.11 -16.27 16.28
CA ALA A 111 1.04 -16.53 17.23
C ALA A 111 -0.37 -16.20 16.73
N TYR A 112 -0.47 -15.33 15.71
CA TYR A 112 -1.73 -14.88 15.10
C TYR A 112 -2.04 -15.52 13.76
N ALA A 113 -1.13 -16.33 13.21
CA ALA A 113 -1.36 -16.99 11.91
C ALA A 113 -2.59 -17.90 11.96
N GLY A 114 -3.55 -17.69 11.04
CA GLY A 114 -4.81 -18.44 10.97
C GLY A 114 -5.80 -18.17 12.10
N LYS A 115 -5.60 -17.16 12.91
CA LYS A 115 -6.52 -16.79 14.01
C LYS A 115 -7.35 -15.56 13.64
N ASP A 116 -8.43 -15.76 12.92
CA ASP A 116 -9.31 -14.68 12.47
C ASP A 116 -9.85 -13.81 13.62
N ALA A 117 -10.15 -14.42 14.76
CA ALA A 117 -10.62 -13.71 15.95
C ALA A 117 -9.62 -12.66 16.45
N ALA A 118 -8.32 -12.83 16.20
CA ALA A 118 -7.29 -11.86 16.59
C ALA A 118 -7.33 -10.56 15.75
N LEU A 119 -8.02 -10.58 14.61
CA LEU A 119 -8.23 -9.43 13.74
C LEU A 119 -9.49 -8.62 14.10
N GLN A 120 -10.29 -9.12 15.06
CA GLN A 120 -11.58 -8.53 15.42
C GLN A 120 -11.46 -7.63 16.65
N ASP A 121 -11.09 -6.38 16.46
CA ASP A 121 -11.14 -5.35 17.50
C ASP A 121 -11.94 -4.14 17.02
N ARG A 122 -13.28 -4.24 17.12
CA ARG A 122 -14.18 -3.14 16.73
C ARG A 122 -13.95 -1.88 17.56
N ALA A 123 -13.60 -2.00 18.84
CA ALA A 123 -13.36 -0.86 19.69
C ALA A 123 -12.15 -0.06 19.22
N LEU A 124 -11.06 -0.75 18.88
CA LEU A 124 -9.87 -0.14 18.31
C LEU A 124 -10.15 0.48 16.94
N ALA A 125 -10.85 -0.25 16.04
CA ALA A 125 -11.21 0.23 14.72
C ALA A 125 -12.06 1.51 14.79
N ARG A 126 -13.11 1.53 15.62
CA ARG A 126 -13.95 2.73 15.83
C ARG A 126 -13.16 3.89 16.44
N ARG A 127 -12.20 3.61 17.33
CA ARG A 127 -11.32 4.65 17.88
C ARG A 127 -10.41 5.23 16.81
N ALA A 128 -9.80 4.39 15.96
CA ALA A 128 -8.97 4.83 14.86
C ALA A 128 -9.74 5.73 13.88
N VAL A 129 -10.95 5.32 13.48
CA VAL A 129 -11.83 6.15 12.63
C VAL A 129 -12.11 7.51 13.28
N ARG A 130 -12.54 7.53 14.55
CA ARG A 130 -12.81 8.81 15.23
C ARG A 130 -11.60 9.73 15.32
N GLN A 131 -10.40 9.18 15.47
CA GLN A 131 -9.17 9.95 15.55
C GLN A 131 -8.64 10.39 14.17
N SER A 132 -9.07 9.75 13.10
CA SER A 132 -8.66 10.11 11.72
C SER A 132 -9.59 11.15 11.07
N LEU A 133 -10.79 11.38 11.62
CA LEU A 133 -11.71 12.37 11.07
C LEU A 133 -11.21 13.79 11.31
N VAL A 134 -11.25 14.62 10.25
CA VAL A 134 -10.90 16.02 10.29
C VAL A 134 -12.12 16.87 9.96
N LEU A 135 -12.53 17.72 10.91
CA LEU A 135 -13.62 18.67 10.69
C LEU A 135 -13.09 19.89 9.95
N LEU A 136 -13.27 19.93 8.63
CA LEU A 136 -12.73 21.00 7.79
C LEU A 136 -13.50 22.32 7.93
N LYS A 137 -14.83 22.24 8.17
CA LYS A 137 -15.69 23.42 8.29
C LYS A 137 -16.89 23.12 9.17
N ASN A 138 -17.22 24.01 10.10
CA ASN A 138 -18.44 23.96 10.89
C ASN A 138 -18.85 25.39 11.25
N GLU A 139 -19.32 26.13 10.25
CA GLU A 139 -19.81 27.50 10.41
C GLU A 139 -21.27 27.47 10.88
N GLY A 140 -21.54 28.17 11.95
CA GLY A 140 -22.81 28.02 12.66
C GLY A 140 -22.86 26.70 13.46
N PRO A 141 -23.77 26.51 14.40
CA PRO A 141 -23.84 25.32 15.27
C PRO A 141 -24.50 24.12 14.57
N ALA A 142 -24.05 23.76 13.34
CA ALA A 142 -24.61 22.63 12.59
C ALA A 142 -24.20 21.28 13.20
N LEU A 143 -22.96 21.17 13.67
CA LEU A 143 -22.43 19.98 14.33
C LEU A 143 -22.01 20.30 15.77
N PRO A 144 -22.29 19.39 16.73
CA PRO A 144 -23.00 18.11 16.59
C PRO A 144 -24.48 18.28 16.26
N LEU A 145 -25.03 17.35 15.47
CA LEU A 145 -26.46 17.35 15.16
C LEU A 145 -27.30 17.22 16.45
N ALA A 146 -28.32 18.07 16.60
CA ALA A 146 -29.20 18.01 17.76
C ALA A 146 -29.97 16.67 17.80
N LYS A 147 -30.03 16.05 18.98
CA LYS A 147 -30.77 14.80 19.18
C LYS A 147 -32.26 14.98 18.84
N GLY A 148 -32.87 13.92 18.31
CA GLY A 148 -34.30 13.87 17.98
C GLY A 148 -34.70 14.58 16.66
N LYS A 149 -33.75 15.19 15.95
CA LYS A 149 -34.04 15.78 14.64
C LYS A 149 -34.17 14.68 13.57
N LYS A 150 -35.05 14.96 12.57
CA LYS A 150 -35.13 14.15 11.34
C LYS A 150 -33.86 14.43 10.49
N ILE A 151 -33.30 13.37 9.96
CA ILE A 151 -32.05 13.45 9.15
C ILE A 151 -32.38 12.84 7.78
N LEU A 152 -32.07 13.56 6.72
CA LEU A 152 -32.06 13.05 5.37
C LEU A 152 -30.61 12.75 4.97
N VAL A 153 -30.32 11.49 4.67
CA VAL A 153 -29.05 11.05 4.13
C VAL A 153 -29.24 10.79 2.64
N VAL A 154 -28.41 11.37 1.81
CA VAL A 154 -28.50 11.25 0.35
C VAL A 154 -27.20 10.76 -0.24
N GLY A 155 -27.33 10.00 -1.34
CA GLY A 155 -26.18 9.51 -2.13
C GLY A 155 -25.76 8.10 -1.75
N LYS A 156 -25.53 7.28 -2.80
CA LYS A 156 -25.23 5.85 -2.69
C LYS A 156 -24.04 5.52 -1.78
N THR A 157 -23.04 6.39 -1.72
CA THR A 157 -21.83 6.17 -0.92
C THR A 157 -22.09 6.09 0.58
N ALA A 158 -23.20 6.65 1.05
CA ALA A 158 -23.57 6.57 2.45
C ALA A 158 -23.89 5.13 2.91
N ASP A 159 -24.29 4.24 2.00
CA ASP A 159 -24.60 2.83 2.31
C ASP A 159 -23.78 1.86 1.45
N ASP A 160 -22.55 2.20 1.16
CA ASP A 160 -21.66 1.45 0.27
C ASP A 160 -20.27 1.31 0.90
N MET A 161 -19.96 0.10 1.41
CA MET A 161 -18.68 -0.21 2.05
C MET A 161 -17.51 -0.19 1.06
N SER A 162 -17.76 -0.53 -0.21
CA SER A 162 -16.72 -0.48 -1.24
C SER A 162 -16.22 0.95 -1.44
N ASN A 163 -17.16 1.90 -1.61
CA ASN A 163 -16.82 3.32 -1.73
C ASN A 163 -16.20 3.90 -0.45
N GLN A 164 -16.64 3.44 0.73
CA GLN A 164 -16.13 3.89 2.02
C GLN A 164 -14.70 3.41 2.27
N SER A 165 -14.37 2.18 1.86
CA SER A 165 -13.06 1.56 2.08
C SER A 165 -12.05 1.93 1.00
N GLY A 166 -12.50 2.13 -0.24
CA GLY A 166 -11.66 2.53 -1.37
C GLY A 166 -10.77 1.42 -1.92
N GLY A 167 -9.77 1.81 -2.70
CA GLY A 167 -8.80 0.91 -3.30
C GLY A 167 -7.94 0.17 -2.27
N TRP A 168 -7.39 -0.98 -2.66
CA TRP A 168 -6.62 -1.89 -1.83
C TRP A 168 -7.41 -2.55 -0.71
N SER A 169 -8.75 -2.47 -0.77
CA SER A 169 -9.66 -3.17 0.13
C SER A 169 -10.29 -4.33 -0.63
N ILE A 170 -9.94 -5.57 -0.29
CA ILE A 170 -10.30 -6.83 -0.93
C ILE A 170 -9.82 -6.91 -2.39
N THR A 171 -10.24 -5.98 -3.25
CA THR A 171 -9.78 -5.88 -4.64
C THR A 171 -8.84 -4.68 -4.82
N TRP A 172 -8.02 -4.72 -5.88
CA TRP A 172 -7.02 -3.66 -6.11
C TRP A 172 -7.64 -2.27 -6.21
N GLN A 173 -8.68 -2.13 -7.03
CA GLN A 173 -9.35 -0.83 -7.22
C GLN A 173 -10.43 -0.55 -6.17
N GLY A 174 -10.76 -1.51 -5.31
CA GLY A 174 -11.89 -1.44 -4.40
C GLY A 174 -13.24 -1.51 -5.11
N THR A 175 -13.26 -1.88 -6.39
CA THR A 175 -14.48 -2.01 -7.21
C THR A 175 -15.00 -3.44 -7.18
N ALA A 176 -16.27 -3.60 -7.56
CA ALA A 176 -16.99 -4.88 -7.58
C ALA A 176 -17.13 -5.57 -6.21
N ASN A 177 -16.80 -4.89 -5.11
CA ASN A 177 -17.14 -5.35 -3.77
C ASN A 177 -18.57 -4.92 -3.42
N THR A 178 -19.20 -5.65 -2.52
CA THR A 178 -20.53 -5.37 -1.97
C THR A 178 -20.46 -5.24 -0.45
N ASN A 179 -21.52 -4.77 0.19
CA ASN A 179 -21.57 -4.71 1.65
C ASN A 179 -21.40 -6.10 2.31
N ALA A 180 -21.78 -7.17 1.61
CA ALA A 180 -21.63 -8.55 2.09
C ALA A 180 -20.17 -9.00 2.22
N ASP A 181 -19.26 -8.39 1.46
CA ASP A 181 -17.82 -8.67 1.53
C ASP A 181 -17.15 -8.06 2.78
N PHE A 182 -17.90 -7.22 3.52
CA PHE A 182 -17.44 -6.54 4.74
C PHE A 182 -18.31 -6.92 5.96
N PRO A 183 -18.34 -8.18 6.39
CA PRO A 183 -19.30 -8.67 7.41
C PRO A 183 -19.14 -7.98 8.77
N ASN A 184 -17.98 -7.37 9.02
CA ASN A 184 -17.67 -6.65 10.26
C ASN A 184 -17.68 -5.12 10.07
N GLY A 185 -18.04 -4.62 8.89
CA GLY A 185 -18.08 -3.19 8.57
C GLY A 185 -19.43 -2.55 8.89
N ASP A 186 -19.39 -1.27 9.22
CA ASP A 186 -20.60 -0.42 9.33
C ASP A 186 -20.55 0.65 8.25
N THR A 187 -21.64 0.80 7.50
CA THR A 187 -21.79 1.92 6.58
C THR A 187 -22.01 3.23 7.35
N VAL A 188 -21.72 4.37 6.72
CA VAL A 188 -22.03 5.69 7.28
C VAL A 188 -23.52 5.80 7.62
N LEU A 189 -24.40 5.30 6.73
CA LEU A 189 -25.85 5.27 6.96
C LEU A 189 -26.21 4.43 8.19
N ALA A 190 -25.60 3.25 8.33
CA ALA A 190 -25.83 2.39 9.49
C ALA A 190 -25.42 3.09 10.81
N GLY A 191 -24.27 3.74 10.83
CA GLY A 191 -23.78 4.50 11.98
C GLY A 191 -24.69 5.69 12.33
N ILE A 192 -25.21 6.42 11.32
CA ILE A 192 -26.14 7.52 11.55
C ILE A 192 -27.47 6.99 12.12
N ARG A 193 -28.00 5.87 11.58
CA ARG A 193 -29.21 5.23 12.09
C ARG A 193 -29.06 4.70 13.52
N GLU A 194 -27.89 4.16 13.85
CA GLU A 194 -27.57 3.73 15.22
C GLU A 194 -27.61 4.92 16.20
N ALA A 195 -27.02 6.05 15.80
CA ALA A 195 -26.91 7.22 16.68
C ALA A 195 -28.19 8.03 16.82
N ALA A 196 -28.98 8.18 15.73
CA ALA A 196 -30.14 9.04 15.69
C ALA A 196 -31.49 8.31 15.92
N GLY A 197 -31.53 6.99 15.75
CA GLY A 197 -32.73 6.17 15.66
C GLY A 197 -33.18 5.97 14.21
N LYS A 198 -33.52 4.73 13.84
CA LYS A 198 -33.89 4.36 12.45
C LYS A 198 -35.06 5.14 11.92
N ASP A 199 -36.07 5.43 12.77
CA ASP A 199 -37.28 6.20 12.47
C ASP A 199 -37.02 7.68 12.18
N LYS A 200 -35.86 8.18 12.53
CA LYS A 200 -35.46 9.57 12.31
C LYS A 200 -34.63 9.76 11.04
N VAL A 201 -34.21 8.68 10.36
CA VAL A 201 -33.29 8.75 9.23
C VAL A 201 -33.97 8.28 7.95
N THR A 202 -34.13 9.18 7.02
CA THR A 202 -34.55 8.89 5.64
C THR A 202 -33.30 8.78 4.76
N PHE A 203 -33.28 7.81 3.86
CA PHE A 203 -32.21 7.60 2.90
C PHE A 203 -32.76 7.65 1.47
N SER A 204 -32.06 8.32 0.56
CA SER A 204 -32.42 8.45 -0.85
C SER A 204 -31.16 8.37 -1.75
#